data_8b7c6bc1c6128da425b61a9a768e9ace
#
_entry.id   8b7c6bc1c6128da425b61a9a768e9ace
#
_cell.length_a   1.000
_cell.length_b   1.000
_cell.length_c   1.000
_cell.angle_alpha   90.00
_cell.angle_beta   90.00
_cell.angle_gamma   90.00
#
_symmetry.space_group_name_H-M   'P 1'
#
loop_
_entity.id
_entity.type
_entity.pdbx_description
1 polymer ?
#
loop_
_entity_poly.entity_id
_entity_poly.type
_entity_poly.pdbx_seq_one_letter_code
_entity_poly.pdbx_strand_id
1 'polypeptide(L)'
;MIERKTYKLKDLVTVKGGKRLPKGISLQTEPNNHPYIRIRDMGKRRVLELDSTYEYVDNTTQKTIARYIVETGDVLLSIVGTIGLVGIVGKTLHHANQTENCVKLVNLNGIDPLYLYYFLLSPKGQDEIKRGVVGAVQAKLPIKNIENIEISLPQLSEQRVIVGILNAIDDKIENNRRINDNLAN
;
A
#
# COMPACT_ATOMS: atom_id res chain seq x y z
N MET A 1 -27.08 11.09 -15.81
CA MET A 1 -26.30 10.97 -14.54
C MET A 1 -25.70 9.57 -14.51
N ILE A 2 -24.39 9.47 -14.33
CA ILE A 2 -23.72 8.16 -14.22
C ILE A 2 -24.08 7.61 -12.84
N GLU A 3 -24.76 6.46 -12.82
CA GLU A 3 -25.16 5.81 -11.58
C GLU A 3 -23.91 5.23 -10.89
N ARG A 4 -23.49 5.85 -9.78
CA ARG A 4 -22.40 5.37 -8.95
C ARG A 4 -22.96 4.58 -7.78
N LYS A 5 -22.63 3.32 -7.72
CA LYS A 5 -23.03 2.45 -6.61
C LYS A 5 -22.01 2.50 -5.49
N THR A 6 -22.49 2.56 -4.24
CA THR A 6 -21.62 2.55 -3.06
C THR A 6 -21.43 1.12 -2.56
N TYR A 7 -20.20 0.75 -2.26
CA TYR A 7 -19.78 -0.56 -1.76
C TYR A 7 -18.93 -0.37 -0.50
N LYS A 8 -18.86 -1.41 0.34
CA LYS A 8 -17.84 -1.51 1.37
C LYS A 8 -16.61 -2.19 0.78
N LEU A 9 -15.40 -1.82 1.27
CA LEU A 9 -14.16 -2.43 0.77
C LEU A 9 -14.16 -3.96 0.89
N LYS A 10 -14.75 -4.53 1.94
CA LYS A 10 -14.87 -6.00 2.12
C LYS A 10 -15.61 -6.70 0.96
N ASP A 11 -16.46 -6.00 0.24
CA ASP A 11 -17.21 -6.53 -0.89
C ASP A 11 -16.38 -6.54 -2.19
N LEU A 12 -15.27 -5.81 -2.19
CA LEU A 12 -14.40 -5.57 -3.35
C LEU A 12 -12.99 -6.15 -3.21
N VAL A 13 -12.49 -6.29 -1.97
CA VAL A 13 -11.11 -6.72 -1.72
C VAL A 13 -11.03 -7.61 -0.48
N THR A 14 -9.95 -8.38 -0.37
CA THR A 14 -9.56 -9.08 0.86
C THR A 14 -8.45 -8.29 1.55
N VAL A 15 -8.63 -7.96 2.83
CA VAL A 15 -7.62 -7.26 3.64
C VAL A 15 -6.78 -8.28 4.40
N LYS A 16 -5.45 -8.27 4.19
CA LYS A 16 -4.51 -9.20 4.87
C LYS A 16 -3.42 -8.41 5.59
N GLY A 17 -3.18 -8.74 6.86
CA GLY A 17 -2.13 -8.14 7.67
C GLY A 17 -0.74 -8.62 7.31
N GLY A 18 0.28 -7.84 7.70
CA GLY A 18 1.67 -8.26 7.71
C GLY A 18 2.05 -8.97 9.01
N LYS A 19 3.34 -9.18 9.23
CA LYS A 19 3.85 -9.88 10.41
C LYS A 19 5.03 -9.13 11.03
N ARG A 20 4.99 -8.99 12.36
CA ARG A 20 6.15 -8.56 13.15
C ARG A 20 7.26 -9.60 13.07
N LEU A 21 8.49 -9.12 13.05
CA LEU A 21 9.64 -9.99 13.19
C LEU A 21 9.57 -10.80 14.51
N PRO A 22 10.05 -12.04 14.51
CA PRO A 22 10.18 -12.81 15.74
C PRO A 22 11.03 -12.05 16.78
N LYS A 23 10.74 -12.29 18.06
CA LYS A 23 11.47 -11.62 19.15
C LYS A 23 12.98 -11.91 19.06
N GLY A 24 13.78 -10.85 19.16
CA GLY A 24 15.25 -10.94 19.09
C GLY A 24 15.83 -10.97 17.67
N ILE A 25 14.99 -10.95 16.64
CA ILE A 25 15.45 -10.86 15.25
C ILE A 25 15.46 -9.38 14.82
N SER A 26 16.55 -8.99 14.16
CA SER A 26 16.73 -7.67 13.53
C SER A 26 16.83 -7.80 12.03
N LEU A 27 16.47 -6.75 11.32
CA LEU A 27 16.69 -6.65 9.89
C LEU A 27 18.18 -6.48 9.58
N GLN A 28 18.59 -6.90 8.39
CA GLN A 28 19.94 -6.84 7.86
C GLN A 28 20.02 -5.77 6.79
N THR A 29 21.13 -5.07 6.71
CA THR A 29 21.42 -4.10 5.64
C THR A 29 22.00 -4.74 4.40
N GLU A 30 22.67 -5.91 4.56
CA GLU A 30 23.23 -6.65 3.43
C GLU A 30 22.11 -7.16 2.51
N PRO A 31 22.15 -6.83 1.21
CA PRO A 31 21.13 -7.24 0.26
C PRO A 31 21.03 -8.77 0.12
N ASN A 32 19.80 -9.26 0.10
CA ASN A 32 19.46 -10.64 -0.19
C ASN A 32 18.10 -10.73 -0.91
N ASN A 33 17.57 -11.93 -1.11
CA ASN A 33 16.32 -12.16 -1.85
C ASN A 33 15.05 -11.93 -1.00
N HIS A 34 15.16 -11.41 0.23
CA HIS A 34 14.06 -11.26 1.18
C HIS A 34 13.92 -9.84 1.72
N PRO A 35 13.63 -8.84 0.86
CA PRO A 35 13.40 -7.48 1.32
C PRO A 35 12.18 -7.41 2.25
N TYR A 36 12.21 -6.46 3.19
CA TYR A 36 11.18 -6.26 4.19
C TYR A 36 10.63 -4.84 4.11
N ILE A 37 9.35 -4.72 3.73
CA ILE A 37 8.68 -3.43 3.56
C ILE A 37 8.24 -2.91 4.92
N ARG A 38 8.63 -1.67 5.24
CA ARG A 38 8.26 -0.93 6.45
C ARG A 38 7.48 0.34 6.11
N ILE A 39 6.89 0.96 7.13
CA ILE A 39 6.15 2.21 6.95
C ILE A 39 7.02 3.32 6.37
N ARG A 40 8.30 3.40 6.73
CA ARG A 40 9.24 4.41 6.19
C ARG A 40 9.50 4.29 4.69
N ASP A 41 9.24 3.11 4.13
CA ASP A 41 9.44 2.82 2.71
C ASP A 41 8.22 3.23 1.88
N MET A 42 7.09 3.54 2.55
CA MET A 42 5.82 3.94 1.94
C MET A 42 5.67 5.46 1.81
N GLY A 43 4.77 5.90 0.93
CA GLY A 43 4.37 7.31 0.80
C GLY A 43 5.31 8.21 -0.01
N LYS A 44 6.45 7.69 -0.45
CA LYS A 44 7.41 8.44 -1.27
C LYS A 44 7.09 8.37 -2.77
N ARG A 45 6.62 7.21 -3.22
CA ARG A 45 6.30 6.90 -4.62
C ARG A 45 5.01 6.10 -4.69
N ARG A 46 4.29 6.22 -5.82
CA ARG A 46 3.09 5.42 -6.09
C ARG A 46 3.41 3.93 -6.13
N VAL A 47 4.40 3.55 -6.91
CA VAL A 47 4.87 2.18 -7.01
C VAL A 47 6.11 2.02 -6.13
N LEU A 48 6.03 1.06 -5.21
CA LEU A 48 7.13 0.70 -4.33
C LEU A 48 8.06 -0.24 -5.10
N GLU A 49 9.29 0.18 -5.28
CA GLU A 49 10.35 -0.61 -5.91
C GLU A 49 11.54 -0.68 -4.95
N LEU A 50 12.28 -1.78 -5.03
CA LEU A 50 13.47 -2.00 -4.23
C LEU A 50 14.52 -0.92 -4.53
N ASP A 51 15.06 -0.31 -3.49
CA ASP A 51 16.19 0.63 -3.56
C ASP A 51 17.18 0.37 -2.43
N SER A 52 18.25 1.13 -2.38
CA SER A 52 19.33 0.98 -1.40
C SER A 52 18.94 1.26 0.06
N THR A 53 17.72 1.74 0.33
CA THR A 53 17.24 2.04 1.69
C THR A 53 16.52 0.87 2.35
N TYR A 54 16.22 -0.18 1.59
CA TYR A 54 15.55 -1.36 2.11
C TYR A 54 16.47 -2.19 3.00
N GLU A 55 15.86 -2.86 3.94
CA GLU A 55 16.50 -3.87 4.78
C GLU A 55 15.83 -5.22 4.56
N TYR A 56 16.49 -6.27 5.00
CA TYR A 56 16.17 -7.64 4.61
C TYR A 56 16.02 -8.53 5.83
N VAL A 57 15.26 -9.60 5.70
CA VAL A 57 15.25 -10.71 6.65
C VAL A 57 16.20 -11.81 6.19
N ASP A 58 16.73 -12.59 7.15
CA ASP A 58 17.50 -13.80 6.85
C ASP A 58 16.60 -14.94 6.36
N ASN A 59 17.19 -15.96 5.74
CA ASN A 59 16.48 -17.13 5.20
C ASN A 59 15.66 -17.90 6.23
N THR A 60 16.11 -17.94 7.50
CA THR A 60 15.40 -18.65 8.56
C THR A 60 14.16 -17.88 9.00
N THR A 61 14.31 -16.58 9.18
CA THR A 61 13.20 -15.66 9.47
C THR A 61 12.19 -15.69 8.34
N GLN A 62 12.64 -15.61 7.07
CA GLN A 62 11.75 -15.68 5.90
C GLN A 62 10.86 -16.92 5.93
N LYS A 63 11.41 -18.11 6.24
CA LYS A 63 10.62 -19.36 6.33
C LYS A 63 9.51 -19.25 7.37
N THR A 64 9.74 -18.57 8.50
CA THR A 64 8.75 -18.43 9.57
C THR A 64 7.64 -17.43 9.24
N ILE A 65 7.91 -16.44 8.40
CA ILE A 65 6.97 -15.38 8.00
C ILE A 65 6.58 -15.46 6.51
N ALA A 66 6.87 -16.54 5.82
CA ALA A 66 6.61 -16.73 4.38
C ALA A 66 5.14 -16.56 3.96
N ARG A 67 4.19 -16.69 4.89
CA ARG A 67 2.76 -16.44 4.63
C ARG A 67 2.39 -14.96 4.48
N TYR A 68 3.32 -14.06 4.83
CA TYR A 68 3.11 -12.61 4.90
C TYR A 68 3.92 -11.87 3.83
N ILE A 69 4.09 -12.51 2.67
CA ILE A 69 4.70 -11.91 1.48
C ILE A 69 3.67 -11.08 0.71
N VAL A 70 4.18 -10.16 -0.11
CA VAL A 70 3.40 -9.36 -1.04
C VAL A 70 3.63 -9.83 -2.47
N GLU A 71 2.64 -9.57 -3.32
CA GLU A 71 2.70 -9.83 -4.76
C GLU A 71 2.75 -8.50 -5.52
N THR A 72 3.35 -8.52 -6.72
CA THR A 72 3.30 -7.36 -7.63
C THR A 72 1.86 -6.93 -7.88
N GLY A 73 1.55 -5.66 -7.68
CA GLY A 73 0.21 -5.09 -7.85
C GLY A 73 -0.64 -5.09 -6.57
N ASP A 74 -0.20 -5.73 -5.47
CA ASP A 74 -0.87 -5.59 -4.18
C ASP A 74 -0.91 -4.12 -3.76
N VAL A 75 -2.05 -3.65 -3.26
CA VAL A 75 -2.18 -2.30 -2.71
C VAL A 75 -1.93 -2.34 -1.21
N LEU A 76 -0.91 -1.64 -0.73
CA LEU A 76 -0.57 -1.56 0.69
C LEU A 76 -1.18 -0.33 1.33
N LEU A 77 -1.63 -0.47 2.59
CA LEU A 77 -2.15 0.62 3.42
C LEU A 77 -1.49 0.54 4.80
N SER A 78 -0.89 1.63 5.27
CA SER A 78 -0.34 1.73 6.62
C SER A 78 -1.44 1.89 7.66
N ILE A 79 -1.33 1.15 8.78
CA ILE A 79 -2.36 1.03 9.81
C ILE A 79 -1.89 1.40 11.23
N VAL A 80 -0.58 1.59 11.42
CA VAL A 80 0.05 2.02 12.68
C VAL A 80 1.21 2.95 12.37
N GLY A 81 1.52 3.89 13.26
CA GLY A 81 2.50 4.95 13.03
C GLY A 81 1.90 6.05 12.14
N THR A 82 2.49 6.31 10.98
CA THR A 82 1.86 7.20 10.00
C THR A 82 0.76 6.42 9.29
N ILE A 83 -0.48 6.56 9.78
CA ILE A 83 -1.65 5.86 9.22
C ILE A 83 -2.10 6.54 7.93
N GLY A 84 -2.53 5.73 6.93
CA GLY A 84 -3.11 6.23 5.69
C GLY A 84 -2.10 6.40 4.54
N LEU A 85 -0.83 6.00 4.70
CA LEU A 85 0.08 5.89 3.57
C LEU A 85 -0.35 4.73 2.67
N VAL A 86 -0.34 4.96 1.36
CA VAL A 86 -0.73 3.97 0.36
C VAL A 86 0.41 3.76 -0.62
N GLY A 87 0.58 2.54 -1.09
CA GLY A 87 1.57 2.20 -2.12
C GLY A 87 1.14 0.96 -2.90
N ILE A 88 1.62 0.81 -4.13
CA ILE A 88 1.42 -0.36 -4.95
C ILE A 88 2.74 -1.12 -5.03
N VAL A 89 2.71 -2.42 -4.79
CA VAL A 89 3.90 -3.26 -4.84
C VAL A 89 4.40 -3.40 -6.29
N GLY A 90 5.63 -2.98 -6.54
CA GLY A 90 6.29 -3.09 -7.82
C GLY A 90 6.94 -4.45 -8.05
N LYS A 91 7.53 -4.63 -9.22
CA LYS A 91 8.10 -5.93 -9.65
C LYS A 91 9.30 -6.36 -8.82
N THR A 92 10.12 -5.42 -8.39
CA THR A 92 11.35 -5.71 -7.62
C THR A 92 11.08 -6.09 -6.15
N LEU A 93 9.85 -5.85 -5.67
CA LEU A 93 9.40 -6.23 -4.33
C LEU A 93 8.45 -7.45 -4.35
N HIS A 94 8.33 -8.14 -5.47
CA HIS A 94 7.60 -9.40 -5.55
C HIS A 94 8.17 -10.40 -4.55
N HIS A 95 7.31 -10.99 -3.71
CA HIS A 95 7.65 -11.86 -2.60
C HIS A 95 8.40 -11.19 -1.42
N ALA A 96 8.47 -9.85 -1.37
CA ALA A 96 8.93 -9.16 -0.16
C ALA A 96 8.00 -9.46 1.03
N ASN A 97 8.56 -9.46 2.23
CA ASN A 97 7.75 -9.49 3.44
C ASN A 97 7.26 -8.08 3.80
N GLN A 98 6.16 -8.00 4.53
CA GLN A 98 5.65 -6.72 5.04
C GLN A 98 5.48 -6.71 6.55
N THR A 99 5.71 -5.54 7.15
CA THR A 99 5.51 -5.29 8.58
C THR A 99 4.04 -5.47 9.00
N GLU A 100 3.80 -5.81 10.26
CA GLU A 100 2.47 -5.80 10.87
C GLU A 100 1.80 -4.41 10.89
N ASN A 101 2.57 -3.35 10.66
CA ASN A 101 2.07 -1.97 10.67
C ASN A 101 1.44 -1.56 9.34
N CYS A 102 1.40 -2.44 8.36
CA CYS A 102 0.62 -2.26 7.14
C CYS A 102 -0.20 -3.51 6.81
N VAL A 103 -1.24 -3.30 6.02
CA VAL A 103 -2.05 -4.37 5.41
C VAL A 103 -1.91 -4.33 3.91
N LYS A 104 -2.20 -5.44 3.26
CA LYS A 104 -2.37 -5.52 1.82
C LYS A 104 -3.82 -5.77 1.44
N LEU A 105 -4.26 -5.09 0.40
CA LEU A 105 -5.58 -5.18 -0.20
C LEU A 105 -5.42 -6.00 -1.47
N VAL A 106 -5.98 -7.21 -1.48
CA VAL A 106 -5.76 -8.24 -2.51
C VAL A 106 -7.09 -8.80 -3.00
N ASN A 107 -7.06 -9.69 -3.99
CA ASN A 107 -8.26 -10.32 -4.57
C ASN A 107 -9.30 -9.28 -5.01
N LEU A 108 -8.85 -8.27 -5.76
CA LEU A 108 -9.69 -7.17 -6.21
C LEU A 108 -10.79 -7.67 -7.16
N ASN A 109 -12.04 -7.33 -6.86
CA ASN A 109 -13.22 -7.71 -7.64
C ASN A 109 -13.98 -6.44 -8.07
N GLY A 110 -14.02 -6.17 -9.37
CA GLY A 110 -14.73 -5.01 -9.93
C GLY A 110 -14.10 -3.64 -9.65
N ILE A 111 -12.90 -3.62 -9.05
CA ILE A 111 -12.14 -2.40 -8.76
C ILE A 111 -10.73 -2.50 -9.33
N ASP A 112 -10.30 -1.46 -10.03
CA ASP A 112 -8.94 -1.32 -10.55
C ASP A 112 -7.97 -0.98 -9.40
N PRO A 113 -6.77 -1.61 -9.32
CA PRO A 113 -5.81 -1.36 -8.24
C PRO A 113 -5.37 0.11 -8.13
N LEU A 114 -5.17 0.78 -9.27
CA LEU A 114 -4.81 2.19 -9.30
C LEU A 114 -5.99 3.08 -8.89
N TYR A 115 -7.23 2.70 -9.26
CA TYR A 115 -8.41 3.41 -8.79
C TYR A 115 -8.55 3.31 -7.26
N LEU A 116 -8.34 2.13 -6.70
CA LEU A 116 -8.31 1.92 -5.25
C LEU A 116 -7.21 2.77 -4.58
N TYR A 117 -6.01 2.78 -5.15
CA TYR A 117 -4.89 3.60 -4.69
C TYR A 117 -5.28 5.08 -4.64
N TYR A 118 -5.78 5.65 -5.74
CA TYR A 118 -6.17 7.05 -5.80
C TYR A 118 -7.36 7.38 -4.89
N PHE A 119 -8.32 6.47 -4.77
CA PHE A 119 -9.42 6.64 -3.82
C PHE A 119 -8.90 6.75 -2.39
N LEU A 120 -8.04 5.84 -1.95
CA LEU A 120 -7.49 5.85 -0.60
C LEU A 120 -6.66 7.11 -0.31
N LEU A 121 -6.00 7.69 -1.31
CA LEU A 121 -5.28 8.96 -1.20
C LEU A 121 -6.19 10.20 -1.28
N SER A 122 -7.38 10.07 -1.82
CA SER A 122 -8.31 11.20 -1.94
C SER A 122 -8.74 11.75 -0.58
N PRO A 123 -9.19 13.02 -0.49
CA PRO A 123 -9.73 13.56 0.75
C PRO A 123 -10.82 12.67 1.37
N LYS A 124 -11.73 12.14 0.54
CA LYS A 124 -12.79 11.23 0.98
C LYS A 124 -12.23 9.94 1.56
N GLY A 125 -11.27 9.30 0.86
CA GLY A 125 -10.62 8.08 1.34
C GLY A 125 -9.86 8.29 2.64
N GLN A 126 -9.12 9.40 2.75
CA GLN A 126 -8.40 9.76 3.98
C GLN A 126 -9.35 10.08 5.14
N ASP A 127 -10.52 10.67 4.88
CA ASP A 127 -11.53 10.92 5.92
C ASP A 127 -12.16 9.61 6.40
N GLU A 128 -12.45 8.66 5.50
CA GLU A 128 -12.91 7.32 5.87
C GLU A 128 -11.86 6.58 6.73
N ILE A 129 -10.58 6.64 6.35
CA ILE A 129 -9.46 6.08 7.11
C ILE A 129 -9.41 6.70 8.50
N LYS A 130 -9.43 8.04 8.62
CA LYS A 130 -9.40 8.76 9.90
C LYS A 130 -10.56 8.37 10.81
N ARG A 131 -11.78 8.26 10.28
CA ARG A 131 -12.94 7.80 11.05
C ARG A 131 -12.78 6.38 11.58
N GLY A 132 -12.05 5.54 10.85
CA GLY A 132 -11.78 4.17 11.24
C GLY A 132 -10.69 4.00 12.30
N VAL A 133 -9.88 5.04 12.59
CA VAL A 133 -8.79 4.98 13.56
C VAL A 133 -9.34 4.90 14.99
N VAL A 134 -8.72 4.05 15.80
CA VAL A 134 -9.03 3.86 17.23
C VAL A 134 -7.77 3.98 18.09
N GLY A 135 -7.95 4.26 19.37
CA GLY A 135 -6.87 4.36 20.36
C GLY A 135 -6.34 5.79 20.53
N ALA A 136 -6.43 6.32 21.76
CA ALA A 136 -5.99 7.68 22.09
C ALA A 136 -4.47 7.78 22.27
N VAL A 137 -3.82 6.73 22.82
CA VAL A 137 -2.37 6.75 23.12
C VAL A 137 -1.57 6.12 21.96
N GLN A 138 -2.05 5.00 21.43
CA GLN A 138 -1.47 4.34 20.28
C GLN A 138 -2.55 4.18 19.20
N ALA A 139 -2.61 5.14 18.31
CA ALA A 139 -3.55 5.13 17.19
C ALA A 139 -3.29 3.94 16.27
N LYS A 140 -4.36 3.24 15.87
CA LYS A 140 -4.32 2.16 14.89
C LYS A 140 -5.60 2.11 14.06
N LEU A 141 -5.50 1.60 12.86
CA LEU A 141 -6.63 1.33 11.98
C LEU A 141 -6.89 -0.18 11.92
N PRO A 142 -7.92 -0.70 12.62
CA PRO A 142 -8.24 -2.12 12.61
C PRO A 142 -8.69 -2.61 11.23
N ILE A 143 -8.35 -3.85 10.87
CA ILE A 143 -8.77 -4.48 9.60
C ILE A 143 -10.29 -4.38 9.41
N LYS A 144 -11.07 -4.67 10.44
CA LYS A 144 -12.54 -4.57 10.40
C LYS A 144 -13.05 -3.17 10.01
N ASN A 145 -12.32 -2.12 10.41
CA ASN A 145 -12.69 -0.75 10.06
C ASN A 145 -12.30 -0.41 8.63
N ILE A 146 -11.17 -0.94 8.13
CA ILE A 146 -10.81 -0.86 6.70
C ILE A 146 -11.86 -1.55 5.83
N GLU A 147 -12.29 -2.74 6.21
CA GLU A 147 -13.33 -3.51 5.52
C GLU A 147 -14.67 -2.77 5.41
N ASN A 148 -14.94 -1.85 6.33
CA ASN A 148 -16.17 -1.04 6.36
C ASN A 148 -16.03 0.31 5.65
N ILE A 149 -14.86 0.71 5.14
CA ILE A 149 -14.69 1.93 4.36
C ILE A 149 -15.64 1.89 3.15
N GLU A 150 -16.38 2.99 2.95
CA GLU A 150 -17.33 3.12 1.85
C GLU A 150 -16.68 3.81 0.64
N ILE A 151 -16.84 3.17 -0.52
CA ILE A 151 -16.36 3.68 -1.80
C ILE A 151 -17.50 3.78 -2.81
N SER A 152 -17.63 4.93 -3.46
CA SER A 152 -18.54 5.10 -4.60
C SER A 152 -17.80 4.66 -5.87
N LEU A 153 -18.25 3.57 -6.46
CA LEU A 153 -17.53 2.88 -7.53
C LEU A 153 -18.25 3.07 -8.87
N PRO A 154 -17.60 3.70 -9.87
CA PRO A 154 -18.11 3.70 -11.24
C PRO A 154 -17.83 2.36 -11.94
N GLN A 155 -18.32 2.19 -13.14
CA GLN A 155 -18.00 1.02 -13.96
C GLN A 155 -16.50 0.93 -14.24
N LEU A 156 -15.97 -0.29 -14.42
CA LEU A 156 -14.55 -0.54 -14.58
C LEU A 156 -13.92 0.24 -15.75
N SER A 157 -14.65 0.43 -16.84
CA SER A 157 -14.23 1.25 -17.98
C SER A 157 -14.01 2.72 -17.58
N GLU A 158 -14.91 3.28 -16.77
CA GLU A 158 -14.77 4.65 -16.26
C GLU A 158 -13.65 4.78 -15.25
N GLN A 159 -13.46 3.78 -14.36
CA GLN A 159 -12.32 3.74 -13.45
C GLN A 159 -11.01 3.84 -14.23
N ARG A 160 -10.86 3.09 -15.33
CA ARG A 160 -9.65 3.11 -16.19
C ARG A 160 -9.42 4.47 -16.86
N VAL A 161 -10.46 5.17 -17.26
CA VAL A 161 -10.35 6.53 -17.81
C VAL A 161 -9.83 7.48 -16.73
N ILE A 162 -10.43 7.48 -15.54
CA ILE A 162 -10.02 8.30 -14.40
C ILE A 162 -8.56 8.01 -14.03
N VAL A 163 -8.22 6.73 -13.90
CA VAL A 163 -6.86 6.27 -13.61
C VAL A 163 -5.86 6.73 -14.67
N GLY A 164 -6.22 6.65 -15.96
CA GLY A 164 -5.35 7.10 -17.06
C GLY A 164 -4.96 8.57 -16.93
N ILE A 165 -5.91 9.43 -16.57
CA ILE A 165 -5.66 10.87 -16.38
C ILE A 165 -4.76 11.10 -15.15
N LEU A 166 -5.11 10.52 -14.01
CA LEU A 166 -4.35 10.71 -12.77
C LEU A 166 -2.92 10.15 -12.89
N ASN A 167 -2.79 8.99 -13.52
CA ASN A 167 -1.51 8.35 -13.77
C ASN A 167 -0.57 9.20 -14.63
N ALA A 168 -1.09 9.80 -15.71
CA ALA A 168 -0.31 10.68 -16.56
C ALA A 168 0.22 11.93 -15.81
N ILE A 169 -0.58 12.45 -14.87
CA ILE A 169 -0.17 13.58 -14.02
C ILE A 169 0.93 13.14 -13.06
N ASP A 170 0.75 12.02 -12.37
CA ASP A 170 1.74 11.48 -11.42
C ASP A 170 3.05 11.13 -12.10
N ASP A 171 3.01 10.51 -13.30
CA ASP A 171 4.20 10.19 -14.09
C ASP A 171 4.97 11.45 -14.44
N LYS A 172 4.27 12.55 -14.78
CA LYS A 172 4.92 13.84 -15.04
C LYS A 172 5.54 14.45 -13.78
N ILE A 173 4.86 14.36 -12.64
CA ILE A 173 5.40 14.82 -11.35
C ILE A 173 6.67 14.03 -11.00
N GLU A 174 6.65 12.72 -11.14
CA GLU A 174 7.78 11.86 -10.84
C GLU A 174 8.97 12.11 -11.77
N ASN A 175 8.71 12.28 -13.09
CA ASN A 175 9.75 12.65 -14.04
C ASN A 175 10.39 14.01 -13.72
N ASN A 176 9.59 15.01 -13.35
CA ASN A 176 10.11 16.30 -12.94
C ASN A 176 10.97 16.23 -11.67
N ARG A 177 10.58 15.40 -10.68
CA ARG A 177 11.39 15.15 -9.49
C ARG A 177 12.74 14.55 -9.86
N ARG A 178 12.78 13.53 -10.71
CA ARG A 178 14.05 12.90 -11.18
C ARG A 178 14.94 13.90 -11.90
N ILE A 179 14.37 14.78 -12.73
CA ILE A 179 15.12 15.84 -13.43
C ILE A 179 15.73 16.78 -12.38
N ASN A 180 14.96 17.23 -11.41
CA ASN A 180 15.44 18.13 -10.37
C ASN A 180 16.53 17.49 -9.50
N ASP A 181 16.38 16.23 -9.12
CA ASP A 181 17.39 15.49 -8.35
C ASP A 181 18.71 15.36 -9.13
N ASN A 182 18.62 15.13 -10.46
CA ASN A 182 19.80 15.06 -11.34
C ASN A 182 20.48 16.43 -11.58
N LEU A 183 19.73 17.53 -11.49
CA LEU A 183 20.29 18.89 -11.64
C LEU A 183 20.90 19.43 -10.34
N ALA A 184 20.56 18.83 -9.19
CA ALA A 184 21.06 19.22 -7.87
C ALA A 184 22.37 18.51 -7.47
N ASN A 185 22.80 17.50 -8.24
CA ASN A 185 24.06 16.75 -8.09
C ASN A 185 25.07 17.17 -9.17
#